data_c4c42ea6b120f23e91d038957075f807
#
_entry.id   c4c42ea6b120f23e91d038957075f807
#
_cell.length_a   1.000
_cell.length_b   1.000
_cell.length_c   1.000
_cell.angle_alpha   90.00
_cell.angle_beta   90.00
_cell.angle_gamma   90.00
#
_symmetry.space_group_name_H-M   'P 1'
#
loop_
_entity.id
_entity.type
_entity.pdbx_description
1 polymer ?
#
loop_
_entity_poly.entity_id
_entity_poly.type
_entity_poly.pdbx_seq_one_letter_code
_entity_poly.pdbx_strand_id
1 'polypeptide(L)'
;MPRIAVGSVSLAVAEWPGPATGEAVVCIHALTANHTCWASVADVLSPAHRLIAYDLRGRGESDKPDRGYSLATHGEDLEGLLDHFGLKKAVLIGHSLGAHIAVRFAATRPQRVAKLVLVDGGLDVRHEIVESLRPAINRLGVEFPSLDMFMGFVRALPMFEGRWNDYLERYFRYDVEELPGGTVRAKAARLAIEEEIANLERERLWVDHHRIKAPTLIFRAPDGLLTATDCLMTQEEAEAMADAIPRSKLVVVPGTNHYTVLLGQHPKLKSALRTFLKGA
;
A
#
# COMPACT_ATOMS: atom_id res chain seq x y z
N MET A 1 8.52 17.83 0.82
CA MET A 1 7.30 17.25 0.22
C MET A 1 6.11 18.04 0.71
N PRO A 2 5.12 18.39 -0.13
CA PRO A 2 3.92 19.09 0.31
C PRO A 2 3.13 18.28 1.32
N ARG A 3 2.50 18.96 2.27
CA ARG A 3 1.63 18.37 3.29
C ARG A 3 0.25 18.97 3.18
N ILE A 4 -0.77 18.13 3.17
CA ILE A 4 -2.18 18.50 2.99
C ILE A 4 -2.91 18.25 4.30
N ALA A 5 -3.54 19.30 4.84
CA ALA A 5 -4.39 19.17 6.02
C ALA A 5 -5.69 18.42 5.66
N VAL A 6 -5.94 17.33 6.38
CA VAL A 6 -7.11 16.48 6.22
C VAL A 6 -7.67 16.18 7.61
N GLY A 7 -8.84 16.72 7.92
CA GLY A 7 -9.41 16.59 9.24
C GLY A 7 -8.45 17.07 10.33
N SER A 8 -8.02 16.18 11.21
CA SER A 8 -7.12 16.50 12.34
C SER A 8 -5.64 16.23 12.07
N VAL A 9 -5.27 15.79 10.86
CA VAL A 9 -3.88 15.44 10.50
C VAL A 9 -3.44 16.14 9.22
N SER A 10 -2.12 16.27 9.04
CA SER A 10 -1.51 16.65 7.78
C SER A 10 -0.82 15.44 7.16
N LEU A 11 -1.20 15.11 5.93
CA LEU A 11 -0.64 14.02 5.16
C LEU A 11 0.42 14.52 4.19
N ALA A 12 1.56 13.87 4.15
CA ALA A 12 2.60 14.12 3.17
C ALA A 12 2.23 13.47 1.83
N VAL A 13 2.30 14.23 0.74
CA VAL A 13 1.77 13.82 -0.57
C VAL A 13 2.82 13.97 -1.65
N ALA A 14 2.92 12.96 -2.51
CA ALA A 14 3.68 12.98 -3.74
C ALA A 14 2.73 12.91 -4.94
N GLU A 15 3.01 13.71 -5.96
CA GLU A 15 2.25 13.74 -7.21
C GLU A 15 3.15 13.48 -8.40
N TRP A 16 2.66 12.69 -9.33
CA TRP A 16 3.22 12.54 -10.66
C TRP A 16 2.24 13.12 -11.67
N PRO A 17 2.68 14.11 -12.47
CA PRO A 17 1.79 14.78 -13.40
C PRO A 17 1.28 13.83 -14.48
N GLY A 18 0.08 14.08 -14.93
CA GLY A 18 -0.59 13.39 -16.03
C GLY A 18 -1.51 14.36 -16.77
N PRO A 19 -2.29 13.89 -17.75
CA PRO A 19 -3.27 14.72 -18.44
C PRO A 19 -4.25 15.36 -17.47
N ALA A 20 -4.64 16.61 -17.75
CA ALA A 20 -5.63 17.33 -16.95
C ALA A 20 -7.03 16.71 -17.06
N THR A 21 -7.27 15.95 -18.12
CA THR A 21 -8.53 15.23 -18.39
C THR A 21 -8.36 13.74 -18.07
N GLY A 22 -9.28 13.17 -17.34
CA GLY A 22 -9.27 11.77 -16.94
C GLY A 22 -9.33 11.58 -15.43
N GLU A 23 -9.54 10.33 -15.02
CA GLU A 23 -9.60 9.98 -13.61
C GLU A 23 -8.19 9.94 -13.01
N ALA A 24 -7.99 10.65 -11.90
CA ALA A 24 -6.76 10.56 -11.14
C ALA A 24 -6.65 9.18 -10.47
N VAL A 25 -5.43 8.70 -10.31
CA VAL A 25 -5.09 7.48 -9.60
C VAL A 25 -4.57 7.84 -8.22
N VAL A 26 -5.22 7.35 -7.17
CA VAL A 26 -4.79 7.54 -5.76
C VAL A 26 -4.24 6.23 -5.25
N CYS A 27 -3.00 6.28 -4.75
CA CYS A 27 -2.22 5.12 -4.35
C CYS A 27 -2.06 5.07 -2.83
N ILE A 28 -2.42 3.93 -2.21
CA ILE A 28 -2.49 3.72 -0.77
C ILE A 28 -1.52 2.60 -0.39
N HIS A 29 -0.48 2.91 0.39
CA HIS A 29 0.61 1.99 0.70
C HIS A 29 0.29 1.00 1.84
N ALA A 30 1.21 0.05 2.07
CA ALA A 30 1.10 -1.01 3.08
C ALA A 30 1.39 -0.54 4.51
N LEU A 31 1.21 -1.46 5.49
CA LEU A 31 1.26 -1.24 6.93
C LEU A 31 2.50 -0.45 7.41
N THR A 32 3.70 -0.93 7.10
CA THR A 32 4.97 -0.30 7.50
C THR A 32 5.65 0.44 6.34
N ALA A 33 4.90 0.76 5.27
CA ALA A 33 5.43 1.34 4.06
C ALA A 33 5.34 2.88 4.04
N ASN A 34 5.62 3.44 2.87
CA ASN A 34 5.55 4.86 2.58
C ASN A 34 5.22 5.07 1.09
N HIS A 35 4.89 6.30 0.71
CA HIS A 35 4.46 6.64 -0.67
C HIS A 35 5.48 6.29 -1.76
N THR A 36 6.77 6.18 -1.44
CA THR A 36 7.81 5.92 -2.45
C THR A 36 7.73 4.52 -3.06
N CYS A 37 7.01 3.59 -2.43
CA CYS A 37 6.73 2.27 -3.00
C CYS A 37 5.97 2.35 -4.33
N TRP A 38 5.33 3.47 -4.62
CA TRP A 38 4.55 3.69 -5.83
C TRP A 38 5.35 4.22 -7.02
N ALA A 39 6.65 4.52 -6.84
CA ALA A 39 7.50 5.06 -7.90
C ALA A 39 7.52 4.17 -9.15
N SER A 40 7.61 2.84 -8.98
CA SER A 40 7.59 1.91 -10.11
C SER A 40 6.25 1.89 -10.87
N VAL A 41 5.15 2.08 -10.17
CA VAL A 41 3.80 2.20 -10.76
C VAL A 41 3.63 3.55 -11.44
N ALA A 42 4.17 4.60 -10.84
CA ALA A 42 4.15 5.94 -11.43
C ALA A 42 4.88 5.99 -12.78
N ASP A 43 6.05 5.37 -12.90
CA ASP A 43 6.79 5.26 -14.17
C ASP A 43 5.98 4.53 -15.26
N VAL A 44 5.05 3.69 -14.87
CA VAL A 44 4.16 2.97 -15.79
C VAL A 44 2.97 3.79 -16.22
N LEU A 45 2.36 4.53 -15.29
CA LEU A 45 1.05 5.15 -15.46
C LEU A 45 1.08 6.64 -15.67
N SER A 46 2.06 7.38 -15.13
CA SER A 46 2.10 8.84 -15.14
C SER A 46 2.03 9.48 -16.54
N PRO A 47 2.56 8.87 -17.61
CA PRO A 47 2.37 9.43 -18.94
C PRO A 47 0.91 9.52 -19.41
N ALA A 48 0.02 8.70 -18.80
CA ALA A 48 -1.39 8.62 -19.18
C ALA A 48 -2.36 8.99 -18.05
N HIS A 49 -1.89 9.04 -16.80
CA HIS A 49 -2.72 9.31 -15.63
C HIS A 49 -1.99 10.22 -14.64
N ARG A 50 -2.71 11.15 -14.01
CA ARG A 50 -2.23 11.84 -12.82
C ARG A 50 -2.23 10.86 -11.66
N LEU A 51 -1.10 10.66 -10.99
CA LEU A 51 -1.00 9.84 -9.78
C LEU A 51 -0.80 10.71 -8.55
N ILE A 52 -1.45 10.32 -7.48
CA ILE A 52 -1.34 10.91 -6.15
C ILE A 52 -1.05 9.77 -5.18
N ALA A 53 0.08 9.81 -4.49
CA ALA A 53 0.39 8.89 -3.41
C ALA A 53 0.68 9.70 -2.14
N TYR A 54 0.35 9.16 -1.00
CA TYR A 54 0.52 9.85 0.27
C TYR A 54 1.07 8.89 1.33
N ASP A 55 1.76 9.44 2.31
CA ASP A 55 2.09 8.69 3.51
C ASP A 55 0.85 8.63 4.40
N LEU A 56 0.43 7.43 4.79
CA LEU A 56 -0.65 7.25 5.75
C LEU A 56 -0.31 7.95 7.07
N ARG A 57 -1.31 8.36 7.83
CA ARG A 57 -1.09 8.81 9.22
C ARG A 57 -0.19 7.82 9.96
N GLY A 58 0.73 8.30 10.78
CA GLY A 58 1.69 7.47 11.50
C GLY A 58 2.88 6.98 10.67
N ARG A 59 2.99 7.32 9.38
CA ARG A 59 4.05 6.87 8.47
C ARG A 59 4.73 8.04 7.76
N GLY A 60 5.95 7.79 7.29
CA GLY A 60 6.71 8.75 6.50
C GLY A 60 6.77 10.13 7.12
N GLU A 61 6.44 11.15 6.33
CA GLU A 61 6.40 12.56 6.76
C GLU A 61 4.99 13.04 7.14
N SER A 62 3.98 12.15 7.20
CA SER A 62 2.65 12.46 7.71
C SER A 62 2.63 12.60 9.23
N ASP A 63 1.60 13.26 9.77
CA ASP A 63 1.40 13.37 11.22
C ASP A 63 1.25 11.99 11.87
N LYS A 64 1.72 11.90 13.11
CA LYS A 64 1.77 10.69 13.91
C LYS A 64 0.97 10.87 15.21
N PRO A 65 -0.37 10.95 15.14
CA PRO A 65 -1.20 11.07 16.34
C PRO A 65 -1.04 9.83 17.24
N ASP A 66 -1.32 9.98 18.53
CA ASP A 66 -1.18 8.91 19.52
C ASP A 66 -2.22 7.79 19.35
N ARG A 67 -3.28 8.00 18.55
CA ARG A 67 -4.39 7.07 18.30
C ARG A 67 -5.14 7.41 17.03
N GLY A 68 -6.05 6.51 16.62
CA GLY A 68 -6.94 6.73 15.49
C GLY A 68 -6.42 6.05 14.22
N TYR A 69 -6.06 4.79 14.32
CA TYR A 69 -5.52 3.96 13.24
C TYR A 69 -6.48 2.84 12.86
N SER A 70 -7.75 3.19 12.59
CA SER A 70 -8.76 2.26 12.08
C SER A 70 -8.96 2.42 10.57
N LEU A 71 -9.50 1.40 9.90
CA LEU A 71 -9.89 1.49 8.48
C LEU A 71 -10.89 2.62 8.22
N ALA A 72 -11.77 2.89 9.18
CA ALA A 72 -12.73 4.00 9.08
C ALA A 72 -12.01 5.35 9.05
N THR A 73 -11.06 5.57 9.96
CA THR A 73 -10.28 6.81 10.04
C THR A 73 -9.40 7.02 8.81
N HIS A 74 -8.75 5.96 8.31
CA HIS A 74 -8.02 6.04 7.04
C HIS A 74 -8.96 6.32 5.86
N GLY A 75 -10.20 5.82 5.90
CA GLY A 75 -11.22 6.15 4.91
C GLY A 75 -11.62 7.63 4.94
N GLU A 76 -11.70 8.24 6.12
CA GLU A 76 -11.93 9.69 6.29
C GLU A 76 -10.76 10.50 5.75
N ASP A 77 -9.53 10.09 6.02
CA ASP A 77 -8.33 10.73 5.46
C ASP A 77 -8.32 10.68 3.93
N LEU A 78 -8.63 9.51 3.36
CA LEU A 78 -8.73 9.35 1.91
C LEU A 78 -9.82 10.24 1.31
N GLU A 79 -10.98 10.32 1.95
CA GLU A 79 -12.08 11.19 1.50
C GLU A 79 -11.66 12.66 1.52
N GLY A 80 -11.07 13.14 2.61
CA GLY A 80 -10.56 14.50 2.72
C GLY A 80 -9.44 14.80 1.70
N LEU A 81 -8.60 13.81 1.40
CA LEU A 81 -7.59 13.95 0.34
C LEU A 81 -8.25 14.10 -1.05
N LEU A 82 -9.25 13.29 -1.36
CA LEU A 82 -10.02 13.41 -2.61
C LEU A 82 -10.68 14.80 -2.71
N ASP A 83 -11.25 15.28 -1.62
CA ASP A 83 -11.91 16.60 -1.58
C ASP A 83 -10.92 17.74 -1.75
N HIS A 84 -9.74 17.67 -1.12
CA HIS A 84 -8.67 18.66 -1.31
C HIS A 84 -8.26 18.80 -2.78
N PHE A 85 -8.16 17.68 -3.50
CA PHE A 85 -7.83 17.68 -4.92
C PHE A 85 -9.03 17.92 -5.85
N GLY A 86 -10.21 18.17 -5.33
CA GLY A 86 -11.44 18.35 -6.11
C GLY A 86 -11.89 17.09 -6.86
N LEU A 87 -11.46 15.91 -6.42
CA LEU A 87 -11.76 14.63 -7.07
C LEU A 87 -13.10 14.09 -6.59
N LYS A 88 -14.13 14.23 -7.38
CA LYS A 88 -15.44 13.61 -7.09
C LYS A 88 -15.35 12.08 -7.07
N LYS A 89 -14.48 11.53 -7.90
CA LYS A 89 -14.25 10.09 -8.10
C LYS A 89 -12.82 9.84 -8.51
N ALA A 90 -12.21 8.75 -8.07
CA ALA A 90 -10.84 8.39 -8.41
C ALA A 90 -10.69 6.88 -8.67
N VAL A 91 -9.63 6.51 -9.39
CA VAL A 91 -9.11 5.14 -9.38
C VAL A 91 -8.32 4.97 -8.09
N LEU A 92 -8.61 3.94 -7.31
CA LEU A 92 -7.85 3.60 -6.11
C LEU A 92 -6.95 2.40 -6.38
N ILE A 93 -5.68 2.51 -6.00
CA ILE A 93 -4.73 1.39 -5.99
C ILE A 93 -4.24 1.23 -4.55
N GLY A 94 -4.59 0.11 -3.92
CA GLY A 94 -4.16 -0.20 -2.55
C GLY A 94 -3.26 -1.43 -2.50
N HIS A 95 -2.19 -1.36 -1.69
CA HIS A 95 -1.30 -2.48 -1.42
C HIS A 95 -1.42 -2.92 0.04
N SER A 96 -1.62 -4.22 0.29
CA SER A 96 -1.68 -4.76 1.65
C SER A 96 -2.70 -4.01 2.50
N LEU A 97 -2.31 -3.33 3.59
CA LEU A 97 -3.17 -2.44 4.36
C LEU A 97 -3.90 -1.43 3.47
N GLY A 98 -3.23 -0.86 2.49
CA GLY A 98 -3.87 0.05 1.54
C GLY A 98 -4.98 -0.60 0.73
N ALA A 99 -4.89 -1.91 0.47
CA ALA A 99 -5.98 -2.67 -0.14
C ALA A 99 -7.15 -2.88 0.83
N HIS A 100 -6.88 -3.10 2.13
CA HIS A 100 -7.93 -3.17 3.16
C HIS A 100 -8.70 -1.85 3.27
N ILE A 101 -7.97 -0.72 3.30
CA ILE A 101 -8.56 0.63 3.30
C ILE A 101 -9.41 0.84 2.04
N ALA A 102 -8.88 0.47 0.87
CA ALA A 102 -9.56 0.65 -0.41
C ALA A 102 -10.84 -0.22 -0.53
N VAL A 103 -10.83 -1.46 -0.03
CA VAL A 103 -12.02 -2.34 0.05
C VAL A 103 -13.10 -1.70 0.92
N ARG A 104 -12.76 -1.33 2.16
CA ARG A 104 -13.70 -0.68 3.08
C ARG A 104 -14.24 0.64 2.50
N PHE A 105 -13.39 1.44 1.90
CA PHE A 105 -13.79 2.70 1.26
C PHE A 105 -14.71 2.47 0.08
N ALA A 106 -14.39 1.51 -0.81
CA ALA A 106 -15.21 1.20 -1.98
C ALA A 106 -16.58 0.63 -1.61
N ALA A 107 -16.67 -0.16 -0.54
CA ALA A 107 -17.92 -0.70 -0.03
C ALA A 107 -18.82 0.35 0.62
N THR A 108 -18.24 1.31 1.34
CA THR A 108 -18.98 2.34 2.09
C THR A 108 -19.22 3.63 1.30
N ARG A 109 -18.36 3.92 0.31
CA ARG A 109 -18.42 5.13 -0.55
C ARG A 109 -18.30 4.80 -2.05
N PRO A 110 -19.16 3.92 -2.59
CA PRO A 110 -19.02 3.40 -3.95
C PRO A 110 -19.07 4.50 -5.03
N GLN A 111 -19.71 5.63 -4.74
CA GLN A 111 -19.78 6.78 -5.66
C GLN A 111 -18.43 7.50 -5.82
N ARG A 112 -17.48 7.32 -4.89
CA ARG A 112 -16.15 7.95 -4.91
C ARG A 112 -15.09 7.12 -5.66
N VAL A 113 -15.43 5.87 -6.06
CA VAL A 113 -14.48 4.93 -6.67
C VAL A 113 -14.85 4.64 -8.12
N ALA A 114 -13.96 5.01 -9.03
CA ALA A 114 -14.10 4.77 -10.46
C ALA A 114 -13.70 3.33 -10.84
N LYS A 115 -12.51 2.94 -10.43
CA LYS A 115 -11.94 1.60 -10.54
C LYS A 115 -11.16 1.28 -9.27
N LEU A 116 -11.00 0.00 -8.97
CA LEU A 116 -10.29 -0.47 -7.80
C LEU A 116 -9.18 -1.43 -8.23
N VAL A 117 -7.98 -1.25 -7.68
CA VAL A 117 -6.86 -2.18 -7.84
C VAL A 117 -6.38 -2.60 -6.46
N LEU A 118 -6.43 -3.88 -6.19
CA LEU A 118 -6.01 -4.48 -4.93
C LEU A 118 -4.73 -5.27 -5.18
N VAL A 119 -3.65 -4.89 -4.52
CA VAL A 119 -2.35 -5.54 -4.67
C VAL A 119 -2.05 -6.29 -3.38
N ASP A 120 -2.10 -7.60 -3.46
CA ASP A 120 -1.70 -8.55 -2.42
C ASP A 120 -2.27 -8.19 -1.03
N GLY A 121 -3.59 -8.01 -0.96
CA GLY A 121 -4.32 -7.64 0.26
C GLY A 121 -5.80 -7.38 -0.01
N GLY A 122 -6.53 -6.94 1.04
CA GLY A 122 -7.98 -6.70 0.98
C GLY A 122 -8.82 -7.85 1.50
N LEU A 123 -8.20 -8.78 2.23
CA LEU A 123 -8.83 -9.92 2.93
C LEU A 123 -8.85 -9.71 4.45
N ASP A 124 -9.58 -10.55 5.17
CA ASP A 124 -9.43 -10.65 6.61
C ASP A 124 -8.00 -11.06 6.96
N VAL A 125 -7.43 -10.44 8.00
CA VAL A 125 -6.04 -10.71 8.39
C VAL A 125 -5.98 -11.98 9.24
N ARG A 126 -5.16 -12.93 8.80
CA ARG A 126 -4.85 -14.15 9.56
C ARG A 126 -3.72 -13.87 10.55
N HIS A 127 -3.79 -14.46 11.73
CA HIS A 127 -2.77 -14.30 12.77
C HIS A 127 -1.36 -14.70 12.28
N GLU A 128 -1.27 -15.78 11.52
CA GLU A 128 0.00 -16.27 10.95
C GLU A 128 0.67 -15.24 10.03
N ILE A 129 -0.13 -14.41 9.35
CA ILE A 129 0.38 -13.33 8.50
C ILE A 129 1.03 -12.23 9.34
N VAL A 130 0.44 -11.89 10.50
CA VAL A 130 1.04 -10.93 11.43
C VAL A 130 2.43 -11.41 11.89
N GLU A 131 2.57 -12.70 12.16
CA GLU A 131 3.86 -13.31 12.53
C GLU A 131 4.90 -13.19 11.40
N SER A 132 4.51 -13.43 10.15
CA SER A 132 5.42 -13.28 8.99
C SER A 132 5.88 -11.83 8.77
N LEU A 133 5.11 -10.85 9.26
CA LEU A 133 5.47 -9.43 9.20
C LEU A 133 6.33 -8.96 10.40
N ARG A 134 6.56 -9.81 11.42
CA ARG A 134 7.35 -9.43 12.61
C ARG A 134 8.71 -8.82 12.31
N PRO A 135 9.53 -9.30 11.36
CA PRO A 135 10.81 -8.67 11.05
C PRO A 135 10.65 -7.20 10.62
N ALA A 136 9.59 -6.90 9.84
CA ALA A 136 9.30 -5.53 9.43
C ALA A 136 8.79 -4.66 10.60
N ILE A 137 8.07 -5.25 11.56
CA ILE A 137 7.54 -4.56 12.74
C ILE A 137 8.65 -4.35 13.79
N ASN A 138 9.48 -5.36 14.04
CA ASN A 138 10.52 -5.31 15.08
C ASN A 138 11.62 -4.29 14.80
N ARG A 139 11.83 -3.88 13.55
CA ARG A 139 12.76 -2.79 13.22
C ARG A 139 12.24 -1.41 13.63
N LEU A 140 10.94 -1.26 13.91
CA LEU A 140 10.35 0.03 14.27
C LEU A 140 10.78 0.45 15.68
N GLY A 141 11.28 1.67 15.78
CA GLY A 141 11.83 2.21 17.01
C GLY A 141 13.28 1.76 17.32
N VAL A 142 13.87 0.89 16.50
CA VAL A 142 15.29 0.53 16.60
C VAL A 142 16.13 1.62 15.95
N GLU A 143 17.17 2.07 16.65
CA GLU A 143 18.18 2.99 16.13
C GLU A 143 19.34 2.20 15.53
N PHE A 144 19.67 2.51 14.29
CA PHE A 144 20.83 1.97 13.60
C PHE A 144 21.97 3.01 13.64
N PRO A 145 23.21 2.56 13.83
CA PRO A 145 24.36 3.48 13.94
C PRO A 145 24.60 4.38 12.73
N SER A 146 24.14 3.96 11.54
CA SER A 146 24.20 4.77 10.32
C SER A 146 23.20 4.29 9.28
N LEU A 147 22.95 5.12 8.27
CA LEU A 147 22.16 4.74 7.11
C LEU A 147 22.74 3.51 6.38
N ASP A 148 24.05 3.43 6.27
CA ASP A 148 24.71 2.31 5.58
C ASP A 148 24.49 0.98 6.33
N MET A 149 24.54 0.98 7.65
CA MET A 149 24.22 -0.20 8.45
C MET A 149 22.75 -0.60 8.32
N PHE A 150 21.82 0.35 8.33
CA PHE A 150 20.41 0.08 8.05
C PHE A 150 20.20 -0.50 6.65
N MET A 151 20.80 0.10 5.62
CA MET A 151 20.71 -0.38 4.24
C MET A 151 21.35 -1.78 4.08
N GLY A 152 22.46 -2.05 4.75
CA GLY A 152 23.06 -3.38 4.81
C GLY A 152 22.13 -4.42 5.44
N PHE A 153 21.49 -4.07 6.55
CA PHE A 153 20.50 -4.91 7.22
C PHE A 153 19.32 -5.26 6.31
N VAL A 154 18.68 -4.26 5.68
CA VAL A 154 17.49 -4.52 4.84
C VAL A 154 17.83 -5.28 3.57
N ARG A 155 19.00 -5.04 2.96
CA ARG A 155 19.46 -5.80 1.78
C ARG A 155 19.70 -7.28 2.08
N ALA A 156 20.09 -7.60 3.30
CA ALA A 156 20.35 -8.97 3.74
C ALA A 156 19.08 -9.76 4.09
N LEU A 157 17.90 -9.12 4.07
CA LEU A 157 16.65 -9.83 4.37
C LEU A 157 16.33 -10.86 3.26
N PRO A 158 15.96 -12.10 3.61
CA PRO A 158 15.77 -13.20 2.65
C PRO A 158 14.80 -12.87 1.52
N MET A 159 13.75 -12.10 1.83
CA MET A 159 12.73 -11.70 0.86
C MET A 159 13.26 -10.85 -0.30
N PHE A 160 14.47 -10.28 -0.19
CA PHE A 160 15.10 -9.44 -1.21
C PHE A 160 16.29 -10.10 -1.91
N GLU A 161 16.64 -11.34 -1.53
CA GLU A 161 17.76 -12.06 -2.14
C GLU A 161 17.59 -12.17 -3.67
N GLY A 162 18.59 -11.70 -4.41
CA GLY A 162 18.55 -11.67 -5.89
C GLY A 162 17.53 -10.70 -6.51
N ARG A 163 16.82 -9.89 -5.69
CA ARG A 163 15.71 -9.02 -6.15
C ARG A 163 15.95 -7.53 -5.89
N TRP A 164 17.11 -7.17 -5.30
CA TRP A 164 17.42 -5.78 -4.97
C TRP A 164 17.53 -4.90 -6.23
N ASN A 165 16.97 -3.70 -6.20
CA ASN A 165 16.95 -2.76 -7.30
C ASN A 165 16.81 -1.30 -6.81
N ASP A 166 16.87 -0.33 -7.72
CA ASP A 166 16.82 1.10 -7.40
C ASP A 166 15.51 1.55 -6.72
N TYR A 167 14.38 0.85 -6.92
CA TYR A 167 13.13 1.19 -6.24
C TYR A 167 13.16 0.75 -4.78
N LEU A 168 13.70 -0.44 -4.48
CA LEU A 168 13.96 -0.89 -3.12
C LEU A 168 14.96 0.03 -2.42
N GLU A 169 16.05 0.42 -3.12
CA GLU A 169 17.03 1.35 -2.59
C GLU A 169 16.40 2.68 -2.17
N ARG A 170 15.63 3.31 -3.06
CA ARG A 170 14.94 4.59 -2.77
C ARG A 170 13.90 4.45 -1.68
N TYR A 171 13.15 3.35 -1.70
CA TYR A 171 12.11 3.06 -0.71
C TYR A 171 12.68 2.99 0.70
N PHE A 172 13.74 2.22 0.92
CA PHE A 172 14.33 2.06 2.25
C PHE A 172 15.13 3.29 2.70
N ARG A 173 15.75 4.03 1.78
CA ARG A 173 16.38 5.32 2.12
C ARG A 173 15.36 6.35 2.62
N TYR A 174 14.19 6.41 2.03
CA TYR A 174 13.13 7.29 2.50
C TYR A 174 12.51 6.82 3.82
N ASP A 175 12.53 5.54 4.10
CA ASP A 175 11.85 4.92 5.24
C ASP A 175 12.43 5.32 6.61
N VAL A 176 13.62 5.89 6.64
CA VAL A 176 14.29 6.31 7.88
C VAL A 176 14.46 7.82 7.98
N GLU A 177 14.50 8.32 9.21
CA GLU A 177 14.95 9.66 9.58
C GLU A 177 16.33 9.60 10.20
N GLU A 178 17.13 10.65 9.96
CA GLU A 178 18.42 10.83 10.61
C GLU A 178 18.21 11.56 11.96
N LEU A 179 18.84 11.03 13.00
CA LEU A 179 18.78 11.56 14.35
C LEU A 179 20.06 12.34 14.69
N PRO A 180 20.04 13.22 15.72
CA PRO A 180 21.25 13.85 16.23
C PRO A 180 22.34 12.79 16.54
N GLY A 181 23.54 12.98 15.98
CA GLY A 181 24.63 12.02 16.11
C GLY A 181 24.80 11.06 14.93
N GLY A 182 23.96 11.16 13.89
CA GLY A 182 24.10 10.38 12.64
C GLY A 182 23.51 8.99 12.71
N THR A 183 22.84 8.60 13.79
CA THR A 183 22.02 7.38 13.84
C THR A 183 20.74 7.57 13.03
N VAL A 184 20.15 6.46 12.58
CA VAL A 184 18.90 6.49 11.81
C VAL A 184 17.84 5.59 12.43
N ARG A 185 16.57 5.97 12.27
CA ARG A 185 15.43 5.23 12.77
C ARG A 185 14.29 5.23 11.75
N ALA A 186 13.50 4.14 11.72
CA ALA A 186 12.32 4.09 10.85
C ALA A 186 11.32 5.21 11.18
N LYS A 187 10.79 5.88 10.14
CA LYS A 187 9.79 6.95 10.27
C LYS A 187 8.41 6.44 10.70
N ALA A 188 8.08 5.18 10.42
CA ALA A 188 6.80 4.62 10.82
C ALA A 188 6.71 4.54 12.35
N ALA A 189 5.63 5.10 12.92
CA ALA A 189 5.39 5.10 14.36
C ALA A 189 4.96 3.71 14.84
N ARG A 190 5.70 3.12 15.79
CA ARG A 190 5.42 1.78 16.31
C ARG A 190 4.00 1.68 16.91
N LEU A 191 3.57 2.66 17.70
CA LEU A 191 2.23 2.71 18.28
C LEU A 191 1.13 2.68 17.22
N ALA A 192 1.33 3.38 16.09
CA ALA A 192 0.39 3.36 14.98
C ALA A 192 0.21 1.95 14.40
N ILE A 193 1.33 1.24 14.22
CA ILE A 193 1.34 -0.12 13.68
C ILE A 193 0.66 -1.11 14.64
N GLU A 194 0.95 -1.01 15.93
CA GLU A 194 0.37 -1.89 16.98
C GLU A 194 -1.14 -1.69 17.10
N GLU A 195 -1.63 -0.44 17.12
CA GLU A 195 -3.08 -0.14 17.14
C GLU A 195 -3.76 -0.65 15.86
N GLU A 196 -3.12 -0.46 14.71
CA GLU A 196 -3.68 -0.88 13.44
C GLU A 196 -3.83 -2.39 13.34
N ILE A 197 -2.81 -3.15 13.75
CA ILE A 197 -2.88 -4.63 13.79
C ILE A 197 -4.03 -5.07 14.69
N ALA A 198 -4.13 -4.50 15.91
CA ALA A 198 -5.21 -4.82 16.83
C ALA A 198 -6.61 -4.50 16.27
N ASN A 199 -6.72 -3.46 15.44
CA ASN A 199 -7.97 -3.14 14.75
C ASN A 199 -8.23 -4.13 13.61
N LEU A 200 -7.23 -4.43 12.78
CA LEU A 200 -7.35 -5.33 11.62
C LEU A 200 -7.78 -6.76 12.03
N GLU A 201 -7.29 -7.28 13.15
CA GLU A 201 -7.69 -8.59 13.66
C GLU A 201 -9.19 -8.69 13.97
N ARG A 202 -9.85 -7.55 14.22
CA ARG A 202 -11.29 -7.45 14.49
C ARG A 202 -12.13 -7.15 13.25
N GLU A 203 -11.51 -6.71 12.18
CA GLU A 203 -12.19 -6.39 10.93
C GLU A 203 -12.67 -7.65 10.21
N ARG A 204 -13.74 -7.49 9.45
CA ARG A 204 -14.32 -8.54 8.60
C ARG A 204 -14.56 -7.95 7.22
N LEU A 205 -13.56 -8.01 6.36
CA LEU A 205 -13.61 -7.40 5.02
C LEU A 205 -14.38 -8.24 4.01
N TRP A 206 -14.49 -9.53 4.24
CA TRP A 206 -15.26 -10.42 3.36
C TRP A 206 -16.73 -9.95 3.21
N VAL A 207 -17.31 -9.30 4.24
CA VAL A 207 -18.66 -8.73 4.17
C VAL A 207 -18.76 -7.50 3.25
N ASP A 208 -17.64 -6.89 2.88
CA ASP A 208 -17.59 -5.72 2.03
C ASP A 208 -17.41 -6.08 0.55
N HIS A 209 -16.85 -7.24 0.24
CA HIS A 209 -16.51 -7.62 -1.15
C HIS A 209 -17.71 -7.55 -2.09
N HIS A 210 -18.85 -8.10 -1.71
CA HIS A 210 -20.07 -8.07 -2.54
C HIS A 210 -20.71 -6.67 -2.67
N ARG A 211 -20.30 -5.70 -1.85
CA ARG A 211 -20.76 -4.31 -1.89
C ARG A 211 -19.96 -3.45 -2.86
N ILE A 212 -18.79 -3.93 -3.32
CA ILE A 212 -17.93 -3.21 -4.25
C ILE A 212 -18.61 -3.15 -5.62
N LYS A 213 -18.86 -1.95 -6.12
CA LYS A 213 -19.51 -1.71 -7.42
C LYS A 213 -18.52 -1.38 -8.53
N ALA A 214 -17.35 -0.90 -8.16
CA ALA A 214 -16.31 -0.52 -9.11
C ALA A 214 -15.73 -1.74 -9.82
N PRO A 215 -15.36 -1.65 -11.11
CA PRO A 215 -14.51 -2.65 -11.74
C PRO A 215 -13.24 -2.82 -10.91
N THR A 216 -12.86 -4.08 -10.64
CA THR A 216 -11.77 -4.39 -9.70
C THR A 216 -10.73 -5.28 -10.35
N LEU A 217 -9.45 -4.92 -10.18
CA LEU A 217 -8.30 -5.74 -10.55
C LEU A 217 -7.59 -6.19 -9.29
N ILE A 218 -7.40 -7.50 -9.15
CA ILE A 218 -6.74 -8.11 -7.99
C ILE A 218 -5.40 -8.66 -8.45
N PHE A 219 -4.31 -8.26 -7.79
CA PHE A 219 -2.99 -8.84 -7.98
C PHE A 219 -2.62 -9.70 -6.78
N ARG A 220 -2.15 -10.91 -7.06
CA ARG A 220 -1.60 -11.83 -6.07
C ARG A 220 -0.10 -12.03 -6.30
N ALA A 221 0.69 -11.92 -5.21
CA ALA A 221 2.10 -12.30 -5.17
C ALA A 221 2.22 -13.72 -4.59
N PRO A 222 2.65 -14.72 -5.37
CA PRO A 222 2.60 -16.11 -4.92
C PRO A 222 3.77 -16.54 -4.02
N ASP A 223 4.91 -15.81 -4.05
CA ASP A 223 6.08 -16.19 -3.28
C ASP A 223 5.95 -15.72 -1.82
N GLY A 224 6.39 -16.54 -0.89
CA GLY A 224 6.42 -16.19 0.52
C GLY A 224 7.50 -15.15 0.88
N LEU A 225 7.48 -14.70 2.13
CA LEU A 225 8.40 -13.70 2.65
C LEU A 225 9.64 -14.32 3.30
N LEU A 226 9.43 -15.27 4.21
CA LEU A 226 10.49 -15.93 4.97
C LEU A 226 10.63 -17.41 4.57
N THR A 227 9.53 -18.01 4.11
CA THR A 227 9.43 -19.40 3.67
C THR A 227 8.76 -19.47 2.30
N ALA A 228 8.72 -20.62 1.69
CA ALA A 228 8.03 -20.80 0.42
C ALA A 228 6.47 -20.72 0.54
N THR A 229 5.93 -20.84 1.75
CA THR A 229 4.49 -21.01 1.99
C THR A 229 3.82 -19.87 2.76
N ASP A 230 4.58 -18.90 3.29
CA ASP A 230 4.05 -17.77 4.04
C ASP A 230 3.65 -16.57 3.15
N CYS A 231 3.06 -16.85 1.99
CA CYS A 231 2.45 -15.82 1.15
C CYS A 231 1.26 -15.16 1.87
N LEU A 232 1.07 -13.85 1.67
CA LEU A 232 0.03 -13.10 2.37
C LEU A 232 -1.38 -13.49 1.90
N MET A 233 -1.50 -13.93 0.67
CA MET A 233 -2.77 -14.35 0.07
C MET A 233 -2.56 -15.71 -0.62
N THR A 234 -3.28 -16.74 -0.18
CA THR A 234 -3.25 -18.04 -0.86
C THR A 234 -3.97 -17.97 -2.22
N GLN A 235 -3.84 -18.99 -3.05
CA GLN A 235 -4.54 -19.04 -4.32
C GLN A 235 -6.05 -19.11 -4.10
N GLU A 236 -6.49 -19.92 -3.16
CA GLU A 236 -7.90 -20.15 -2.82
C GLU A 236 -8.54 -18.86 -2.27
N GLU A 237 -7.83 -18.14 -1.42
CA GLU A 237 -8.29 -16.84 -0.87
C GLU A 237 -8.45 -15.79 -1.97
N ALA A 238 -7.49 -15.74 -2.91
CA ALA A 238 -7.54 -14.80 -4.03
C ALA A 238 -8.70 -15.10 -4.98
N GLU A 239 -8.96 -16.38 -5.27
CA GLU A 239 -10.07 -16.84 -6.09
C GLU A 239 -11.41 -16.54 -5.40
N ALA A 240 -11.54 -16.88 -4.11
CA ALA A 240 -12.74 -16.59 -3.33
C ALA A 240 -13.05 -15.06 -3.27
N MET A 241 -12.02 -14.23 -3.13
CA MET A 241 -12.19 -12.78 -3.18
C MET A 241 -12.62 -12.32 -4.57
N ALA A 242 -12.05 -12.90 -5.64
CA ALA A 242 -12.43 -12.58 -7.01
C ALA A 242 -13.89 -12.99 -7.31
N ASP A 243 -14.33 -14.12 -6.80
CA ASP A 243 -15.72 -14.57 -6.95
C ASP A 243 -16.71 -13.70 -6.17
N ALA A 244 -16.29 -13.21 -5.00
CA ALA A 244 -17.13 -12.37 -4.13
C ALA A 244 -17.30 -10.92 -4.65
N ILE A 245 -16.34 -10.40 -5.42
CA ILE A 245 -16.39 -9.03 -5.98
C ILE A 245 -16.99 -9.08 -7.39
N PRO A 246 -18.20 -8.53 -7.63
CA PRO A 246 -19.01 -8.79 -8.83
C PRO A 246 -18.35 -8.46 -10.19
N ARG A 247 -17.40 -7.54 -10.21
CA ARG A 247 -16.74 -7.06 -11.45
C ARG A 247 -15.23 -7.15 -11.33
N SER A 248 -14.74 -8.28 -10.89
CA SER A 248 -13.33 -8.46 -10.59
C SER A 248 -12.59 -9.27 -11.66
N LYS A 249 -11.27 -9.12 -11.67
CA LYS A 249 -10.32 -9.94 -12.40
C LYS A 249 -9.11 -10.21 -11.52
N LEU A 250 -8.76 -11.48 -11.34
CA LEU A 250 -7.54 -11.90 -10.64
C LEU A 250 -6.37 -12.05 -11.63
N VAL A 251 -5.20 -11.55 -11.21
CA VAL A 251 -3.92 -11.70 -11.92
C VAL A 251 -2.85 -12.13 -10.92
N VAL A 252 -2.40 -13.36 -11.04
CA VAL A 252 -1.22 -13.85 -10.31
C VAL A 252 0.05 -13.35 -11.00
N VAL A 253 0.98 -12.78 -10.22
CA VAL A 253 2.26 -12.23 -10.70
C VAL A 253 3.40 -13.16 -10.26
N PRO A 254 3.77 -14.16 -11.06
CA PRO A 254 4.72 -15.20 -10.65
C PRO A 254 6.11 -14.64 -10.39
N GLY A 255 6.86 -15.25 -9.47
CA GLY A 255 8.22 -14.82 -9.10
C GLY A 255 8.25 -13.52 -8.30
N THR A 256 7.12 -13.13 -7.70
CA THR A 256 7.04 -11.96 -6.82
C THR A 256 6.51 -12.34 -5.44
N ASN A 257 7.05 -11.70 -4.42
CA ASN A 257 6.52 -11.69 -3.07
C ASN A 257 5.81 -10.37 -2.76
N HIS A 258 5.30 -10.24 -1.56
CA HIS A 258 4.56 -9.07 -1.08
C HIS A 258 5.22 -7.71 -1.38
N TYR A 259 6.54 -7.61 -1.32
CA TYR A 259 7.28 -6.37 -1.63
C TYR A 259 7.55 -6.21 -3.12
N THR A 260 8.05 -7.28 -3.73
CA THR A 260 8.56 -7.21 -5.11
C THR A 260 7.47 -7.17 -6.16
N VAL A 261 6.22 -7.48 -5.80
CA VAL A 261 5.06 -7.31 -6.69
C VAL A 261 4.91 -5.86 -7.15
N LEU A 262 5.20 -4.89 -6.28
CA LEU A 262 5.25 -3.47 -6.64
C LEU A 262 6.66 -3.02 -7.01
N LEU A 263 7.65 -3.30 -6.17
CA LEU A 263 9.00 -2.78 -6.27
C LEU A 263 9.89 -3.52 -7.29
N GLY A 264 9.43 -4.70 -7.79
CA GLY A 264 10.15 -5.53 -8.76
C GLY A 264 9.93 -5.18 -10.23
N GLN A 265 9.06 -4.23 -10.56
CA GLN A 265 8.74 -3.84 -11.95
C GLN A 265 8.28 -5.00 -12.87
N HIS A 266 7.54 -5.96 -12.37
CA HIS A 266 7.17 -7.16 -13.12
C HIS A 266 6.32 -6.82 -14.37
N PRO A 267 6.68 -7.32 -15.58
CA PRO A 267 6.01 -6.97 -16.85
C PRO A 267 4.50 -7.29 -16.86
N LYS A 268 4.11 -8.41 -16.22
CA LYS A 268 2.71 -8.83 -16.14
C LYS A 268 1.85 -7.85 -15.34
N LEU A 269 2.36 -7.32 -14.21
CA LEU A 269 1.68 -6.29 -13.44
C LEU A 269 1.52 -5.02 -14.28
N LYS A 270 2.60 -4.54 -14.90
CA LYS A 270 2.59 -3.34 -15.73
C LYS A 270 1.58 -3.44 -16.88
N SER A 271 1.59 -4.56 -17.60
CA SER A 271 0.67 -4.80 -18.73
C SER A 271 -0.79 -4.85 -18.26
N ALA A 272 -1.07 -5.57 -17.18
CA ALA A 272 -2.43 -5.71 -16.65
C ALA A 272 -2.98 -4.36 -16.14
N LEU A 273 -2.16 -3.57 -15.42
CA LEU A 273 -2.54 -2.21 -14.99
C LEU A 273 -2.90 -1.31 -16.18
N ARG A 274 -2.00 -1.23 -17.19
CA ARG A 274 -2.26 -0.42 -18.39
C ARG A 274 -3.52 -0.83 -19.11
N THR A 275 -3.75 -2.12 -19.27
CA THR A 275 -4.94 -2.65 -19.95
C THR A 275 -6.21 -2.31 -19.16
N PHE A 276 -6.18 -2.53 -17.85
CA PHE A 276 -7.33 -2.28 -16.98
C PHE A 276 -7.71 -0.81 -16.90
N LEU A 277 -6.72 0.09 -16.86
CA LEU A 277 -6.98 1.52 -16.77
C LEU A 277 -7.41 2.13 -18.11
N LYS A 278 -6.93 1.61 -19.25
CA LYS A 278 -7.37 2.04 -20.60
C LYS A 278 -8.80 1.61 -20.94
N GLY A 279 -9.26 0.47 -20.47
CA GLY A 279 -10.60 -0.03 -20.72
C GLY A 279 -11.61 0.67 -19.81
N ALA A 280 -12.44 1.55 -20.38
CA ALA A 280 -13.69 2.02 -19.81
C ALA A 280 -14.84 1.45 -20.65
#